data_e9f3fa5230b9e0676d6d1553608dec57
#
_entry.id   e9f3fa5230b9e0676d6d1553608dec57
#
_cell.length_a   1.000
_cell.length_b   1.000
_cell.length_c   1.000
_cell.angle_alpha   90.00
_cell.angle_beta   90.00
_cell.angle_gamma   90.00
#
_symmetry.space_group_name_H-M   'P 1'
#
loop_
_entity.id
_entity.type
_entity.pdbx_description
1 polymer ?
#
loop_
_entity_poly.entity_id
_entity_poly.type
_entity_poly.pdbx_seq_one_letter_code
_entity_poly.pdbx_strand_id
1 'polypeptide(L)'
;GGVIVPADSGFRLEPDGTLSIDDASITLPVNSVGTEQIVDGAVTTAKIAAEAVTYEKLSASMKSIVDSADSYINGNAAPVTLTDFKAPSSADNVTGKRWGNVIFLEFTGFKFNSDGSTDTIDICKAPGSASPQGEFAGMGTNPLTFDLNNVLTGTCYAVAYQNSLRDITFRLKFNGAPTAGTYTISGTAALVWA
;
A
#
# COMPACT_ATOMS: atom_id res chain seq x y z
N GLY A 1 -28.74 29.89 64.37
CA GLY A 1 -27.92 30.34 63.24
C GLY A 1 -28.44 29.69 61.98
N GLY A 2 -28.82 30.48 61.00
CA GLY A 2 -29.23 29.97 59.66
C GLY A 2 -28.02 29.72 58.76
N VAL A 3 -28.13 28.78 57.84
CA VAL A 3 -27.18 28.60 56.76
C VAL A 3 -27.41 29.69 55.73
N ILE A 4 -26.38 30.43 55.39
CA ILE A 4 -26.43 31.44 54.33
C ILE A 4 -25.73 30.81 53.13
N VAL A 5 -26.46 30.60 52.06
CA VAL A 5 -25.93 30.15 50.78
C VAL A 5 -25.75 31.39 49.90
N PRO A 6 -24.52 31.80 49.55
CA PRO A 6 -24.30 32.95 48.69
C PRO A 6 -24.89 32.70 47.30
N ALA A 7 -25.42 33.76 46.66
CA ALA A 7 -25.75 33.69 45.24
C ALA A 7 -24.45 33.34 44.47
N ASP A 8 -24.58 32.58 43.44
CA ASP A 8 -23.46 32.11 42.59
C ASP A 8 -22.46 31.14 43.24
N SER A 9 -22.81 30.55 44.43
CA SER A 9 -21.95 29.56 45.09
C SER A 9 -22.01 28.15 44.49
N GLY A 10 -22.93 27.89 43.54
CA GLY A 10 -23.21 26.56 43.05
C GLY A 10 -24.03 25.69 44.00
N PHE A 11 -24.45 26.26 45.11
CA PHE A 11 -25.30 25.57 46.10
C PHE A 11 -26.65 26.28 46.19
N ARG A 12 -27.70 25.51 46.42
CA ARG A 12 -29.06 25.97 46.62
C ARG A 12 -29.61 25.36 47.90
N LEU A 13 -30.23 26.23 48.73
CA LEU A 13 -30.97 25.76 49.88
C LEU A 13 -32.42 25.53 49.46
N GLU A 14 -32.86 24.28 49.58
CA GLU A 14 -34.21 23.90 49.29
C GLU A 14 -35.20 24.32 50.39
N PRO A 15 -36.52 24.45 50.09
CA PRO A 15 -37.49 24.84 51.06
C PRO A 15 -37.62 23.90 52.26
N ASP A 16 -37.22 22.65 52.16
CA ASP A 16 -37.17 21.68 53.21
C ASP A 16 -35.93 21.73 54.11
N GLY A 17 -35.00 22.67 53.81
CA GLY A 17 -33.76 22.85 54.49
C GLY A 17 -32.61 22.04 54.01
N THR A 18 -32.77 21.28 52.93
CA THR A 18 -31.72 20.50 52.24
C THR A 18 -30.82 21.44 51.44
N LEU A 19 -29.51 21.21 51.52
CA LEU A 19 -28.52 21.88 50.64
C LEU A 19 -28.30 21.03 49.39
N SER A 20 -28.68 21.52 48.24
CA SER A 20 -28.46 20.90 46.95
C SER A 20 -27.38 21.61 46.14
N ILE A 21 -26.79 20.89 45.21
CA ILE A 21 -25.85 21.46 44.23
C ILE A 21 -26.67 21.88 42.99
N ASP A 22 -26.47 23.09 42.53
CA ASP A 22 -27.05 23.54 41.25
C ASP A 22 -26.21 22.99 40.11
N ASP A 23 -26.69 21.89 39.51
CA ASP A 23 -26.00 21.19 38.41
C ASP A 23 -25.65 22.11 37.21
N ALA A 24 -26.42 23.18 37.03
CA ALA A 24 -26.19 24.15 35.96
C ALA A 24 -24.94 25.01 36.20
N SER A 25 -24.46 25.10 37.46
CA SER A 25 -23.30 25.93 37.84
C SER A 25 -22.01 25.16 38.04
N ILE A 26 -22.05 23.80 37.96
CA ILE A 26 -20.83 23.01 38.06
C ILE A 26 -20.09 22.99 36.72
N THR A 27 -19.10 23.83 36.60
CA THR A 27 -18.13 23.79 35.50
C THR A 27 -16.85 23.13 35.97
N LEU A 28 -16.47 22.03 35.33
CA LEU A 28 -15.18 21.41 35.58
C LEU A 28 -14.07 22.29 34.96
N PRO A 29 -13.01 22.60 35.70
CA PRO A 29 -11.86 23.29 35.12
C PRO A 29 -11.30 22.53 33.93
N VAL A 30 -10.70 23.24 32.98
CA VAL A 30 -10.01 22.62 31.86
C VAL A 30 -8.91 21.70 32.40
N ASN A 31 -8.83 20.48 31.85
CA ASN A 31 -7.89 19.43 32.27
C ASN A 31 -8.11 18.88 33.71
N SER A 32 -9.28 19.06 34.29
CA SER A 32 -9.60 18.50 35.62
C SER A 32 -9.87 16.99 35.63
N VAL A 33 -10.11 16.39 34.47
CA VAL A 33 -10.26 14.94 34.29
C VAL A 33 -9.00 14.39 33.64
N GLY A 34 -8.17 13.73 34.43
CA GLY A 34 -6.97 13.03 33.97
C GLY A 34 -7.22 11.52 33.77
N THR A 35 -6.17 10.80 33.46
CA THR A 35 -6.25 9.34 33.20
C THR A 35 -6.74 8.58 34.44
N GLU A 36 -6.35 9.00 35.63
CA GLU A 36 -6.71 8.35 36.91
C GLU A 36 -8.19 8.45 37.27
N GLN A 37 -8.89 9.46 36.73
CA GLN A 37 -10.33 9.64 36.94
C GLN A 37 -11.17 8.83 35.94
N ILE A 38 -10.55 8.25 34.91
CA ILE A 38 -11.21 7.40 33.93
C ILE A 38 -10.84 5.95 34.23
N VAL A 39 -11.76 5.24 34.90
CA VAL A 39 -11.54 3.83 35.22
C VAL A 39 -11.61 2.96 33.95
N ASP A 40 -10.99 1.78 34.00
CA ASP A 40 -11.00 0.83 32.89
C ASP A 40 -12.44 0.49 32.45
N GLY A 41 -12.68 0.53 31.16
CA GLY A 41 -14.00 0.29 30.59
C GLY A 41 -15.02 1.44 30.71
N ALA A 42 -14.65 2.56 31.36
CA ALA A 42 -15.55 3.72 31.48
C ALA A 42 -15.87 4.36 30.11
N VAL A 43 -14.94 4.32 29.15
CA VAL A 43 -15.14 4.81 27.80
C VAL A 43 -15.54 3.63 26.91
N THR A 44 -16.80 3.52 26.58
CA THR A 44 -17.34 2.47 25.71
C THR A 44 -17.55 3.02 24.29
N THR A 45 -17.74 2.13 23.31
CA THR A 45 -18.02 2.53 21.93
C THR A 45 -19.22 3.46 21.82
N ALA A 46 -20.26 3.24 22.64
CA ALA A 46 -21.46 4.08 22.63
C ALA A 46 -21.20 5.52 23.16
N LYS A 47 -20.11 5.72 23.89
CA LYS A 47 -19.72 7.05 24.43
C LYS A 47 -18.78 7.82 23.51
N ILE A 48 -18.31 7.18 22.46
CA ILE A 48 -17.48 7.81 21.43
C ILE A 48 -18.44 8.13 20.27
N ALA A 49 -18.69 9.41 20.03
CA ALA A 49 -19.51 9.83 18.91
C ALA A 49 -18.89 9.37 17.58
N ALA A 50 -19.73 9.16 16.56
CA ALA A 50 -19.25 8.89 15.22
C ALA A 50 -18.27 10.01 14.79
N GLU A 51 -17.17 9.62 14.15
CA GLU A 51 -16.13 10.53 13.67
C GLU A 51 -15.33 11.29 14.78
N ALA A 52 -15.57 11.00 16.06
CA ALA A 52 -14.83 11.63 17.16
C ALA A 52 -13.33 11.23 17.19
N VAL A 53 -13.00 10.05 16.67
CA VAL A 53 -11.61 9.59 16.52
C VAL A 53 -11.17 9.86 15.08
N THR A 54 -10.49 10.98 14.87
CA THR A 54 -9.94 11.37 13.57
C THR A 54 -8.55 10.78 13.36
N TYR A 55 -8.06 10.79 12.13
CA TYR A 55 -6.70 10.37 11.78
C TYR A 55 -5.63 11.03 12.67
N GLU A 56 -5.80 12.34 12.98
CA GLU A 56 -4.84 13.07 13.80
C GLU A 56 -4.71 12.56 15.24
N LYS A 57 -5.73 11.86 15.74
CA LYS A 57 -5.75 11.27 17.09
C LYS A 57 -5.16 9.87 17.15
N LEU A 58 -4.80 9.29 16.00
CA LEU A 58 -4.12 8.00 15.96
C LEU A 58 -2.66 8.13 16.40
N SER A 59 -2.12 7.07 17.00
CA SER A 59 -0.67 6.98 17.25
C SER A 59 0.12 6.97 15.95
N ALA A 60 1.41 7.33 16.00
CA ALA A 60 2.27 7.29 14.81
C ALA A 60 2.30 5.89 14.16
N SER A 61 2.29 4.84 14.97
CA SER A 61 2.22 3.46 14.50
C SER A 61 0.92 3.16 13.75
N MET A 62 -0.23 3.58 14.29
CA MET A 62 -1.53 3.40 13.63
C MET A 62 -1.65 4.23 12.37
N LYS A 63 -1.13 5.46 12.34
CA LYS A 63 -1.06 6.29 11.14
C LYS A 63 -0.31 5.56 10.02
N SER A 64 0.87 5.01 10.32
CA SER A 64 1.66 4.25 9.35
C SER A 64 0.91 3.04 8.77
N ILE A 65 0.12 2.34 9.60
CA ILE A 65 -0.71 1.21 9.14
C ILE A 65 -1.83 1.69 8.22
N VAL A 66 -2.53 2.77 8.61
CA VAL A 66 -3.62 3.36 7.81
C VAL A 66 -3.09 3.86 6.47
N ASP A 67 -1.96 4.58 6.45
CA ASP A 67 -1.34 5.10 5.23
C ASP A 67 -0.90 3.97 4.30
N SER A 68 -0.34 2.89 4.87
CA SER A 68 0.04 1.70 4.11
C SER A 68 -1.19 0.99 3.51
N ALA A 69 -2.27 0.87 4.27
CA ALA A 69 -3.52 0.29 3.82
C ALA A 69 -4.18 1.14 2.73
N ASP A 70 -4.18 2.47 2.89
CA ASP A 70 -4.71 3.41 1.90
C ASP A 70 -3.93 3.32 0.58
N SER A 71 -2.60 3.30 0.65
CA SER A 71 -1.73 3.09 -0.51
C SER A 71 -2.00 1.75 -1.20
N TYR A 72 -2.31 0.70 -0.42
CA TYR A 72 -2.63 -0.62 -0.94
C TYR A 72 -4.02 -0.70 -1.59
N ILE A 73 -5.03 -0.07 -0.98
CA ILE A 73 -6.43 -0.16 -1.40
C ILE A 73 -6.75 0.82 -2.54
N ASN A 74 -6.24 2.05 -2.47
CA ASN A 74 -6.57 3.13 -3.41
C ASN A 74 -5.64 3.20 -4.63
N GLY A 75 -4.79 2.18 -4.81
CA GLY A 75 -4.14 1.92 -6.10
C GLY A 75 -3.04 2.91 -6.50
N ASN A 76 -2.38 3.54 -5.56
CA ASN A 76 -1.12 4.23 -5.82
C ASN A 76 0.01 3.19 -5.96
N ALA A 77 0.00 2.45 -7.07
CA ALA A 77 1.10 1.60 -7.42
C ALA A 77 2.37 2.44 -7.52
N ALA A 78 3.32 2.22 -6.62
CA ALA A 78 4.58 2.94 -6.65
C ALA A 78 5.36 2.57 -7.93
N PRO A 79 5.95 3.54 -8.63
CA PRO A 79 6.79 3.24 -9.78
C PRO A 79 8.00 2.39 -9.35
N VAL A 80 8.32 1.39 -10.14
CA VAL A 80 9.54 0.58 -9.99
C VAL A 80 10.58 1.13 -10.95
N THR A 81 11.73 1.53 -10.43
CA THR A 81 12.86 1.95 -11.26
C THR A 81 13.42 0.72 -11.98
N LEU A 82 13.29 0.69 -13.29
CA LEU A 82 13.85 -0.35 -14.14
C LEU A 82 15.18 0.11 -14.73
N THR A 83 16.15 -0.79 -14.82
CA THR A 83 17.51 -0.54 -15.32
C THR A 83 17.97 -1.68 -16.22
N ASP A 84 19.14 -1.56 -16.82
CA ASP A 84 19.81 -2.61 -17.61
C ASP A 84 18.92 -3.21 -18.71
N PHE A 85 18.21 -2.35 -19.43
CA PHE A 85 17.34 -2.77 -20.54
C PHE A 85 18.13 -3.46 -21.64
N LYS A 86 17.62 -4.58 -22.12
CA LYS A 86 18.22 -5.29 -23.26
C LYS A 86 17.95 -4.57 -24.58
N ALA A 87 19.01 -4.31 -25.32
CA ALA A 87 18.89 -3.75 -26.66
C ALA A 87 18.07 -4.71 -27.57
N PRO A 88 17.27 -4.18 -28.50
CA PRO A 88 17.15 -2.79 -28.90
C PRO A 88 16.16 -1.93 -28.10
N SER A 89 15.63 -2.41 -27.00
CA SER A 89 14.65 -1.69 -26.17
C SER A 89 15.26 -0.82 -25.08
N SER A 90 14.46 0.14 -24.59
CA SER A 90 14.83 1.13 -23.59
C SER A 90 13.72 1.28 -22.52
N ALA A 91 13.92 2.20 -21.58
CA ALA A 91 12.93 2.57 -20.56
C ALA A 91 11.60 3.04 -21.12
N ASP A 92 11.55 3.52 -22.38
CA ASP A 92 10.32 3.98 -23.03
C ASP A 92 9.42 2.81 -23.45
N ASN A 93 9.96 1.59 -23.47
CA ASN A 93 9.27 0.41 -23.97
C ASN A 93 8.73 -0.49 -22.87
N VAL A 94 9.19 -0.34 -21.63
CA VAL A 94 8.66 -1.07 -20.50
C VAL A 94 8.67 -0.21 -19.23
N THR A 95 7.56 -0.19 -18.53
CA THR A 95 7.41 0.49 -17.25
C THR A 95 7.03 -0.52 -16.18
N GLY A 96 7.46 -0.26 -14.94
CA GLY A 96 7.16 -1.08 -13.78
C GLY A 96 6.39 -0.30 -12.74
N LYS A 97 5.36 -0.92 -12.17
CA LYS A 97 4.64 -0.42 -11.00
C LYS A 97 4.48 -1.54 -10.00
N ARG A 98 4.63 -1.22 -8.71
CA ARG A 98 4.44 -2.18 -7.62
C ARG A 98 3.19 -1.84 -6.82
N TRP A 99 2.39 -2.85 -6.56
CA TRP A 99 1.24 -2.78 -5.67
C TRP A 99 1.30 -3.96 -4.69
N GLY A 100 1.64 -3.68 -3.44
CA GLY A 100 1.84 -4.73 -2.42
C GLY A 100 2.86 -5.79 -2.87
N ASN A 101 2.41 -7.03 -2.98
CA ASN A 101 3.19 -8.18 -3.43
C ASN A 101 3.10 -8.42 -4.95
N VAL A 102 2.61 -7.44 -5.72
CA VAL A 102 2.50 -7.57 -7.17
C VAL A 102 3.34 -6.51 -7.86
N ILE A 103 4.12 -6.90 -8.84
CA ILE A 103 4.76 -6.00 -9.80
C ILE A 103 4.04 -6.15 -11.14
N PHE A 104 3.58 -5.03 -11.67
CA PHE A 104 3.04 -4.91 -13.02
C PHE A 104 4.14 -4.38 -13.94
N LEU A 105 4.38 -5.10 -15.03
CA LEU A 105 5.21 -4.63 -16.12
C LEU A 105 4.31 -4.33 -17.31
N GLU A 106 4.35 -3.12 -17.81
CA GLU A 106 3.64 -2.69 -18.99
C GLU A 106 4.63 -2.57 -20.15
N PHE A 107 4.35 -3.28 -21.24
CA PHE A 107 5.18 -3.33 -22.44
C PHE A 107 4.50 -2.52 -23.55
N THR A 108 5.24 -1.56 -24.11
CA THR A 108 4.77 -0.72 -25.21
C THR A 108 5.77 -0.84 -26.36
N GLY A 109 5.52 -1.81 -27.25
CA GLY A 109 6.40 -2.06 -28.38
C GLY A 109 7.82 -2.46 -27.97
N PHE A 110 7.98 -3.19 -26.86
CA PHE A 110 9.27 -3.71 -26.43
C PHE A 110 9.85 -4.65 -27.47
N LYS A 111 11.07 -4.40 -27.93
CA LYS A 111 11.75 -5.21 -28.93
C LYS A 111 12.79 -6.11 -28.30
N PHE A 112 12.88 -7.34 -28.77
CA PHE A 112 13.93 -8.27 -28.38
C PHE A 112 14.44 -9.07 -29.60
N ASN A 113 15.68 -9.50 -29.52
CA ASN A 113 16.28 -10.37 -30.51
C ASN A 113 16.35 -11.79 -29.98
N SER A 114 15.87 -12.76 -30.78
CA SER A 114 16.09 -14.18 -30.56
C SER A 114 17.14 -14.69 -31.55
N ASP A 115 18.04 -15.51 -31.07
CA ASP A 115 18.99 -16.29 -31.90
C ASP A 115 18.48 -17.70 -32.23
N GLY A 116 17.31 -18.05 -31.75
CA GLY A 116 16.70 -19.36 -31.89
C GLY A 116 17.20 -20.42 -30.92
N SER A 117 18.08 -20.08 -29.98
CA SER A 117 18.76 -21.05 -29.12
C SER A 117 18.19 -21.13 -27.71
N THR A 118 17.53 -20.08 -27.21
CA THR A 118 17.04 -20.00 -25.84
C THR A 118 15.55 -19.73 -25.75
N ASP A 119 14.90 -20.31 -24.75
CA ASP A 119 13.49 -20.10 -24.43
C ASP A 119 13.30 -19.00 -23.35
N THR A 120 14.35 -18.29 -23.01
CA THR A 120 14.33 -17.18 -22.07
C THR A 120 15.16 -16.00 -22.57
N ILE A 121 14.64 -14.79 -22.41
CA ILE A 121 15.31 -13.55 -22.83
C ILE A 121 15.22 -12.54 -21.71
N ASP A 122 16.36 -11.98 -21.30
CA ASP A 122 16.39 -10.90 -20.30
C ASP A 122 15.72 -9.65 -20.86
N ILE A 123 14.93 -8.97 -20.03
CA ILE A 123 14.24 -7.71 -20.34
C ILE A 123 15.01 -6.54 -19.72
N CYS A 124 15.03 -6.51 -18.41
CA CYS A 124 15.58 -5.42 -17.59
C CYS A 124 15.80 -5.91 -16.16
N LYS A 125 16.30 -5.01 -15.31
CA LYS A 125 16.48 -5.25 -13.89
C LYS A 125 15.75 -4.20 -13.06
N ALA A 126 15.52 -4.54 -11.79
CA ALA A 126 15.13 -3.59 -10.76
C ALA A 126 16.01 -3.78 -9.52
N PRO A 127 16.30 -2.68 -8.76
CA PRO A 127 17.07 -2.80 -7.53
C PRO A 127 16.33 -3.59 -6.47
N GLY A 128 17.05 -4.18 -5.54
CA GLY A 128 16.49 -4.99 -4.47
C GLY A 128 15.48 -4.30 -3.57
N SER A 129 15.48 -2.96 -3.52
CA SER A 129 14.45 -2.16 -2.85
C SER A 129 13.07 -2.26 -3.50
N ALA A 130 12.99 -2.68 -4.75
CA ALA A 130 11.74 -2.94 -5.44
C ALA A 130 11.12 -4.30 -5.04
N SER A 131 11.92 -5.19 -4.41
CA SER A 131 11.44 -6.50 -3.97
C SER A 131 10.53 -6.34 -2.76
N PRO A 132 9.35 -6.98 -2.74
CA PRO A 132 8.67 -7.30 -1.51
C PRO A 132 9.55 -8.22 -0.65
N GLN A 133 9.37 -8.23 0.67
CA GLN A 133 10.18 -9.08 1.55
C GLN A 133 9.96 -10.58 1.21
N GLY A 134 11.01 -11.29 0.83
CA GLY A 134 10.96 -12.73 0.53
C GLY A 134 11.90 -13.15 -0.59
N GLU A 135 12.17 -14.44 -0.69
CA GLU A 135 12.83 -15.04 -1.86
C GLU A 135 11.79 -15.21 -2.99
N PHE A 136 12.18 -14.88 -4.20
CA PHE A 136 11.26 -14.90 -5.33
C PHE A 136 11.79 -15.67 -6.54
N ALA A 137 10.92 -16.54 -7.04
CA ALA A 137 10.90 -16.98 -8.44
C ALA A 137 9.43 -17.00 -8.86
N GLY A 138 8.95 -15.98 -9.57
CA GLY A 138 7.55 -15.89 -9.96
C GLY A 138 7.37 -15.82 -11.47
N MET A 139 6.36 -16.51 -11.93
CA MET A 139 5.90 -16.43 -13.31
C MET A 139 4.70 -15.47 -13.36
N GLY A 140 4.68 -14.59 -14.34
CA GLY A 140 3.55 -13.71 -14.57
C GLY A 140 2.27 -14.53 -14.78
N THR A 141 1.17 -14.04 -14.22
CA THR A 141 -0.13 -14.71 -14.30
C THR A 141 -0.79 -14.57 -15.67
N ASN A 142 -0.39 -13.57 -16.45
CA ASN A 142 -0.97 -13.28 -17.77
C ASN A 142 0.04 -13.52 -18.89
N PRO A 143 -0.36 -14.22 -19.95
CA PRO A 143 0.48 -14.34 -21.14
C PRO A 143 0.59 -13.00 -21.86
N LEU A 144 1.78 -12.71 -22.37
CA LEU A 144 2.08 -11.60 -23.29
C LEU A 144 2.08 -12.13 -24.70
N THR A 145 1.62 -11.34 -25.66
CA THR A 145 1.71 -11.67 -27.08
C THR A 145 3.00 -11.10 -27.66
N PHE A 146 3.61 -11.81 -28.59
CA PHE A 146 4.77 -11.32 -29.33
C PHE A 146 4.61 -11.48 -30.84
N ASP A 147 5.10 -10.50 -31.56
CA ASP A 147 4.93 -10.35 -32.99
C ASP A 147 6.29 -10.35 -33.70
N LEU A 148 6.35 -11.00 -34.84
CA LEU A 148 7.43 -10.87 -35.82
C LEU A 148 6.89 -10.10 -37.01
N ASN A 149 7.46 -8.92 -37.31
CA ASN A 149 7.02 -8.07 -38.43
C ASN A 149 5.50 -7.76 -38.39
N ASN A 150 4.95 -7.44 -37.22
CA ASN A 150 3.52 -7.20 -36.97
C ASN A 150 2.59 -8.41 -37.23
N VAL A 151 3.14 -9.61 -37.28
CA VAL A 151 2.36 -10.85 -37.35
C VAL A 151 2.46 -11.53 -35.98
N LEU A 152 1.31 -11.75 -35.36
CA LEU A 152 1.23 -12.45 -34.07
C LEU A 152 1.87 -13.84 -34.22
N THR A 153 2.93 -14.09 -33.47
CA THR A 153 3.73 -15.31 -33.56
C THR A 153 3.42 -16.27 -32.41
N GLY A 154 3.09 -15.76 -31.24
CA GLY A 154 2.82 -16.61 -30.09
C GLY A 154 2.63 -15.84 -28.79
N THR A 155 2.71 -16.58 -27.69
CA THR A 155 2.61 -16.05 -26.33
C THR A 155 3.83 -16.41 -25.50
N CYS A 156 4.19 -15.54 -24.57
CA CYS A 156 5.23 -15.78 -23.56
C CYS A 156 4.78 -15.25 -22.21
N TYR A 157 5.56 -15.52 -21.19
CA TYR A 157 5.30 -15.02 -19.85
C TYR A 157 6.47 -14.18 -19.37
N ALA A 158 6.17 -13.10 -18.66
CA ALA A 158 7.19 -12.43 -17.87
C ALA A 158 7.49 -13.27 -16.63
N VAL A 159 8.77 -13.48 -16.34
CA VAL A 159 9.26 -14.15 -15.13
C VAL A 159 10.27 -13.27 -14.45
N ALA A 160 10.40 -13.38 -13.13
CA ALA A 160 11.38 -12.64 -12.38
C ALA A 160 12.25 -13.57 -11.56
N TYR A 161 13.52 -13.24 -11.44
CA TYR A 161 14.52 -13.95 -10.65
C TYR A 161 15.20 -12.94 -9.73
N GLN A 162 15.34 -13.29 -8.48
CA GLN A 162 16.07 -12.49 -7.51
C GLN A 162 17.45 -13.10 -7.27
N ASN A 163 18.48 -12.27 -7.27
CA ASN A 163 19.83 -12.71 -6.92
C ASN A 163 20.08 -12.60 -5.41
N SER A 164 21.27 -13.03 -4.94
CA SER A 164 21.69 -12.94 -3.53
C SER A 164 21.79 -11.51 -2.99
N LEU A 165 21.88 -10.51 -3.86
CA LEU A 165 21.88 -9.08 -3.53
C LEU A 165 20.45 -8.49 -3.53
N ARG A 166 19.44 -9.34 -3.73
CA ARG A 166 18.03 -8.99 -3.88
C ARG A 166 17.69 -8.18 -5.14
N ASP A 167 18.61 -8.02 -6.10
CA ASP A 167 18.27 -7.43 -7.37
C ASP A 167 17.41 -8.38 -8.18
N ILE A 168 16.40 -7.81 -8.82
CA ILE A 168 15.43 -8.56 -9.61
C ILE A 168 15.83 -8.49 -11.08
N THR A 169 15.94 -9.64 -11.74
CA THR A 169 16.06 -9.72 -13.20
C THR A 169 14.73 -10.17 -13.78
N PHE A 170 14.14 -9.37 -14.65
CA PHE A 170 12.94 -9.71 -15.40
C PHE A 170 13.33 -10.35 -16.73
N ARG A 171 12.61 -11.43 -17.09
CA ARG A 171 12.82 -12.21 -18.31
C ARG A 171 11.51 -12.52 -19.00
N LEU A 172 11.58 -12.75 -20.30
CA LEU A 172 10.52 -13.43 -21.04
C LEU A 172 10.81 -14.92 -21.03
N LYS A 173 9.78 -15.74 -20.79
CA LYS A 173 9.81 -17.18 -20.90
C LYS A 173 8.86 -17.64 -21.98
N PHE A 174 9.38 -18.38 -22.96
CA PHE A 174 8.65 -18.89 -24.11
C PHE A 174 8.37 -20.38 -23.95
N ASN A 175 7.38 -20.87 -24.65
CA ASN A 175 7.15 -22.31 -24.81
C ASN A 175 7.98 -22.84 -25.98
N GLY A 176 9.28 -22.98 -25.76
CA GLY A 176 10.28 -23.26 -26.78
C GLY A 176 10.94 -21.98 -27.32
N ALA A 177 12.18 -22.11 -27.78
CA ALA A 177 12.94 -20.96 -28.30
C ALA A 177 12.23 -20.35 -29.54
N PRO A 178 11.95 -19.04 -29.56
CA PRO A 178 11.47 -18.38 -30.78
C PRO A 178 12.54 -18.48 -31.88
N THR A 179 12.15 -18.63 -33.13
CA THR A 179 13.10 -18.64 -34.26
C THR A 179 13.96 -17.39 -34.25
N ALA A 180 15.14 -17.44 -34.91
CA ALA A 180 15.99 -16.26 -34.97
C ALA A 180 15.28 -15.08 -35.65
N GLY A 181 15.32 -13.91 -35.01
CA GLY A 181 14.65 -12.69 -35.52
C GLY A 181 14.46 -11.63 -34.45
N THR A 182 13.97 -10.46 -34.89
CA THR A 182 13.60 -9.35 -34.00
C THR A 182 12.09 -9.33 -33.79
N TYR A 183 11.66 -9.44 -32.58
CA TYR A 183 10.26 -9.48 -32.16
C TYR A 183 9.84 -8.23 -31.42
N THR A 184 8.56 -7.94 -31.45
CA THR A 184 7.92 -6.87 -30.69
C THR A 184 6.92 -7.46 -29.71
N ILE A 185 6.87 -6.93 -28.50
CA ILE A 185 5.94 -7.33 -27.46
C ILE A 185 5.17 -6.12 -26.93
N SER A 186 3.87 -6.30 -26.70
CA SER A 186 3.01 -5.32 -26.07
C SER A 186 2.04 -6.02 -25.12
N GLY A 187 1.65 -5.34 -24.04
CA GLY A 187 0.72 -5.87 -23.06
C GLY A 187 1.17 -5.64 -21.63
N THR A 188 0.46 -6.21 -20.70
CA THR A 188 0.75 -6.07 -19.26
C THR A 188 0.95 -7.43 -18.61
N ALA A 189 2.04 -7.59 -17.89
CA ALA A 189 2.29 -8.76 -17.04
C ALA A 189 2.16 -8.40 -15.57
N ALA A 190 1.49 -9.24 -14.80
CA ALA A 190 1.43 -9.16 -13.35
C ALA A 190 2.28 -10.29 -12.75
N LEU A 191 3.28 -9.93 -11.96
CA LEU A 191 4.15 -10.87 -11.26
C LEU A 191 3.80 -10.82 -9.76
N VAL A 192 3.37 -11.95 -9.23
CA VAL A 192 2.93 -12.07 -7.83
C VAL A 192 4.05 -12.68 -7.01
N TRP A 193 4.40 -12.02 -5.91
CA TRP A 193 5.30 -12.57 -4.89
C TRP A 193 4.51 -13.42 -3.90
N ALA A 194 4.92 -14.66 -3.71
CA ALA A 194 4.34 -15.57 -2.73
C ALA A 194 4.91 -15.33 -1.33
#